data_3d562c7c6ffe7a72f388ad489d78b8c8
#
_entry.id   3d562c7c6ffe7a72f388ad489d78b8c8
#
_cell.length_a   1.000
_cell.length_b   1.000
_cell.length_c   1.000
_cell.angle_alpha   90.00
_cell.angle_beta   90.00
_cell.angle_gamma   90.00
#
_symmetry.space_group_name_H-M   'P 1'
#
loop_
_entity.id
_entity.type
_entity.pdbx_description
1 polymer ?
#
loop_
_entity_poly.entity_id
_entity_poly.type
_entity_poly.pdbx_seq_one_letter_code
_entity_poly.pdbx_strand_id
1 'polypeptide(L)'
;MSIMLRLVAFALLLAATVLFAGALRVDSRLSAQNANSSTTTNRNQNQNQNQSDSRSITPPAKAQEDFSTRTWDLPEDADKTKNPVPATPESIAKGKELYFDRTKGNCVFCHGEKGSGNEANLSRLRRKPADLSNKERIAAMSDGELFWKITKGIPGIMPAGENRMKEAEERWHVVNWIKTMPTDGQ
;
A
#
# COMPACT_ATOMS: atom_id res chain seq x y z
N MET A 1 0.03 -25.03 -52.09
CA MET A 1 -1.27 -25.00 -51.35
C MET A 1 -0.98 -24.32 -50.01
N SER A 2 -1.30 -23.03 -49.80
CA SER A 2 -1.49 -22.44 -48.46
C SER A 2 -1.18 -20.94 -48.31
N ILE A 3 -1.17 -20.16 -49.34
CA ILE A 3 -1.08 -18.69 -49.19
C ILE A 3 -2.45 -18.02 -49.39
N MET A 4 -3.35 -18.65 -50.15
CA MET A 4 -4.69 -18.11 -50.40
C MET A 4 -5.72 -18.28 -49.29
N LEU A 5 -5.47 -19.14 -48.26
CA LEU A 5 -6.43 -19.38 -47.18
C LEU A 5 -6.27 -18.43 -45.99
N ARG A 6 -5.22 -17.59 -45.98
CA ARG A 6 -4.97 -16.61 -44.91
C ARG A 6 -5.49 -15.20 -45.19
N LEU A 7 -5.93 -14.91 -46.39
CA LEU A 7 -6.45 -13.61 -46.81
C LEU A 7 -7.97 -13.45 -46.67
N VAL A 8 -8.70 -14.52 -46.47
CA VAL A 8 -10.17 -14.47 -46.31
C VAL A 8 -10.62 -14.27 -44.86
N ALA A 9 -9.75 -14.53 -43.88
CA ALA A 9 -10.07 -14.35 -42.45
C ALA A 9 -9.90 -12.91 -41.94
N PHE A 10 -9.32 -12.01 -42.73
CA PHE A 10 -9.06 -10.61 -42.31
C PHE A 10 -10.12 -9.60 -42.78
N ALA A 11 -11.05 -10.02 -43.65
CA ALA A 11 -12.04 -9.13 -44.26
C ALA A 11 -13.42 -9.11 -43.56
N LEU A 12 -13.63 -9.86 -42.49
CA LEU A 12 -14.93 -9.96 -41.79
C LEU A 12 -14.98 -9.32 -40.39
N LEU A 13 -13.94 -8.57 -40.00
CA LEU A 13 -13.85 -7.98 -38.66
C LEU A 13 -13.92 -6.44 -38.64
N LEU A 14 -14.38 -5.81 -39.73
CA LEU A 14 -14.41 -4.34 -39.87
C LEU A 14 -15.81 -3.75 -40.12
N ALA A 15 -16.89 -4.43 -39.70
CA ALA A 15 -18.24 -3.91 -39.89
C ALA A 15 -19.12 -4.02 -38.66
N ALA A 16 -18.69 -3.53 -37.47
CA ALA A 16 -19.55 -3.37 -36.34
C ALA A 16 -19.08 -2.28 -35.35
N THR A 17 -18.84 -1.06 -35.86
CA THR A 17 -18.66 0.11 -35.00
C THR A 17 -19.35 1.34 -35.57
N VAL A 18 -20.66 1.41 -35.51
CA VAL A 18 -21.40 2.68 -35.56
C VAL A 18 -22.72 2.45 -34.80
N LEU A 19 -23.11 3.43 -33.97
CA LEU A 19 -24.36 3.62 -33.27
C LEU A 19 -24.43 3.19 -31.81
N PHE A 20 -23.88 4.03 -30.94
CA PHE A 20 -24.55 4.39 -29.69
C PHE A 20 -24.11 5.80 -29.25
N ALA A 21 -24.67 6.81 -29.91
CA ALA A 21 -24.70 8.18 -29.42
C ALA A 21 -26.05 8.39 -28.73
N GLY A 22 -26.10 8.10 -27.43
CA GLY A 22 -27.25 8.36 -26.56
C GLY A 22 -26.91 9.49 -25.60
N ALA A 23 -27.48 10.66 -25.85
CA ALA A 23 -27.39 11.86 -25.05
C ALA A 23 -27.93 11.65 -23.64
N LEU A 24 -27.12 11.85 -22.61
CA LEU A 24 -27.60 12.14 -21.25
C LEU A 24 -27.43 13.63 -20.99
N ARG A 25 -28.55 14.33 -21.08
CA ARG A 25 -28.75 15.69 -20.57
C ARG A 25 -28.69 15.63 -19.05
N VAL A 26 -27.75 16.32 -18.46
CA VAL A 26 -27.77 16.65 -17.02
C VAL A 26 -28.53 17.96 -16.86
N ASP A 27 -29.74 17.89 -16.29
CA ASP A 27 -30.47 19.05 -15.86
C ASP A 27 -29.82 19.66 -14.61
N SER A 28 -29.29 20.83 -14.79
CA SER A 28 -28.88 21.75 -13.73
C SER A 28 -30.08 22.57 -13.31
N ARG A 29 -30.72 22.25 -12.21
CA ARG A 29 -31.58 23.16 -11.42
C ARG A 29 -31.81 22.55 -10.05
N LEU A 30 -31.30 23.16 -8.99
CA LEU A 30 -32.14 23.96 -8.10
C LEU A 30 -31.29 24.54 -6.98
N SER A 31 -31.18 25.83 -7.09
CA SER A 31 -30.87 26.76 -6.02
C SER A 31 -32.08 26.79 -5.06
N ALA A 32 -31.85 26.66 -3.78
CA ALA A 32 -32.79 27.17 -2.79
C ALA A 32 -32.05 27.62 -1.54
N GLN A 33 -32.04 28.88 -1.40
CA GLN A 33 -31.73 29.66 -0.21
C GLN A 33 -32.54 29.16 1.00
N ASN A 34 -31.95 29.09 2.15
CA ASN A 34 -32.67 29.33 3.38
C ASN A 34 -31.80 30.12 4.36
N ALA A 35 -31.99 31.42 4.29
CA ALA A 35 -31.62 32.33 5.36
C ALA A 35 -32.76 32.26 6.38
N ASN A 36 -32.48 31.89 7.61
CA ASN A 36 -33.38 32.24 8.70
C ASN A 36 -32.56 32.73 9.91
N SER A 37 -32.54 34.02 10.01
CA SER A 37 -32.16 34.80 11.18
C SER A 37 -33.29 34.67 12.22
N SER A 38 -32.94 34.26 13.43
CA SER A 38 -33.80 34.55 14.59
C SER A 38 -32.95 34.64 15.83
N THR A 39 -32.65 35.85 16.18
CA THR A 39 -32.24 36.33 17.51
C THR A 39 -33.35 35.95 18.52
N THR A 40 -32.99 35.20 19.54
CA THR A 40 -33.78 35.21 20.77
C THR A 40 -32.82 35.10 21.96
N THR A 41 -32.64 36.22 22.57
CA THR A 41 -32.06 36.40 23.90
C THR A 41 -32.98 35.68 24.91
N ASN A 42 -32.46 34.69 25.60
CA ASN A 42 -33.09 34.25 26.82
C ASN A 42 -32.04 34.07 27.91
N ARG A 43 -32.06 35.06 28.79
CA ARG A 43 -31.33 35.18 30.02
C ARG A 43 -32.05 34.32 31.06
N ASN A 44 -31.48 33.19 31.42
CA ASN A 44 -31.92 32.51 32.62
C ASN A 44 -30.71 32.16 33.48
N GLN A 45 -30.48 32.98 34.48
CA GLN A 45 -29.57 32.71 35.59
C GLN A 45 -30.24 31.66 36.47
N ASN A 46 -29.73 30.49 36.53
CA ASN A 46 -29.98 29.57 37.60
C ASN A 46 -28.65 29.06 38.14
N GLN A 47 -28.28 29.69 39.27
CA GLN A 47 -27.18 29.23 40.10
C GLN A 47 -27.65 27.94 40.76
N ASN A 48 -27.11 26.81 40.38
CA ASN A 48 -27.16 25.61 41.17
C ASN A 48 -25.72 25.13 41.38
N GLN A 49 -25.19 25.50 42.53
CA GLN A 49 -23.96 24.95 43.05
C GLN A 49 -24.24 23.49 43.45
N ASN A 50 -23.84 22.59 42.55
CA ASN A 50 -23.68 21.21 42.88
C ASN A 50 -22.20 20.82 42.60
N GLN A 51 -21.38 20.97 43.61
CA GLN A 51 -20.04 20.42 43.64
C GLN A 51 -20.19 18.89 43.60
N SER A 52 -20.25 18.32 42.42
CA SER A 52 -19.94 16.93 42.20
C SER A 52 -18.47 16.82 41.82
N ASP A 53 -17.70 16.30 42.72
CA ASP A 53 -16.31 15.88 42.58
C ASP A 53 -16.18 14.95 41.38
N SER A 54 -16.14 15.52 40.16
CA SER A 54 -15.72 14.79 38.98
C SER A 54 -14.20 14.65 39.03
N ARG A 55 -13.75 13.64 39.76
CA ARG A 55 -12.40 13.11 39.57
C ARG A 55 -12.31 12.74 38.13
N SER A 56 -11.76 13.66 37.34
CA SER A 56 -11.31 13.38 35.97
C SER A 56 -10.29 12.26 36.06
N ILE A 57 -10.75 11.03 35.85
CA ILE A 57 -9.86 9.90 35.60
C ILE A 57 -9.33 10.11 34.17
N THR A 58 -8.34 10.97 34.07
CA THR A 58 -7.52 11.03 32.86
C THR A 58 -6.79 9.69 32.83
N PRO A 59 -7.06 8.80 31.85
CA PRO A 59 -6.28 7.60 31.69
C PRO A 59 -4.81 8.01 31.60
N PRO A 60 -3.87 7.28 32.23
CA PRO A 60 -2.46 7.61 32.09
C PRO A 60 -2.16 7.66 30.58
N ALA A 61 -1.64 8.79 30.14
CA ALA A 61 -1.17 8.95 28.78
C ALA A 61 -0.20 7.80 28.51
N LYS A 62 -0.63 6.85 27.66
CA LYS A 62 0.26 5.77 27.22
C LYS A 62 1.47 6.49 26.64
N ALA A 63 2.62 6.31 27.27
CA ALA A 63 3.87 6.83 26.76
C ALA A 63 3.93 6.51 25.28
N GLN A 64 4.04 7.54 24.43
CA GLN A 64 4.13 7.33 22.99
C GLN A 64 5.42 6.57 22.76
N GLU A 65 5.28 5.28 22.43
CA GLU A 65 6.45 4.46 22.08
C GLU A 65 7.19 5.13 20.93
N ASP A 66 8.47 5.39 21.12
CA ASP A 66 9.35 5.87 20.05
C ASP A 66 9.67 4.71 19.09
N PHE A 67 9.02 4.71 17.95
CA PHE A 67 9.26 3.74 16.89
C PHE A 67 10.47 4.07 16.02
N SER A 68 11.09 5.23 16.18
CA SER A 68 12.23 5.66 15.35
C SER A 68 13.48 4.83 15.58
N THR A 69 13.66 4.34 16.80
CA THR A 69 14.84 3.56 17.23
C THR A 69 14.70 2.06 16.96
N ARG A 70 13.50 1.57 16.63
CA ARG A 70 13.28 0.15 16.36
C ARG A 70 14.03 -0.28 15.10
N THR A 71 14.83 -1.34 15.21
CA THR A 71 15.60 -1.93 14.12
C THR A 71 15.13 -3.33 13.80
N TRP A 72 15.76 -3.93 12.79
CA TRP A 72 15.55 -5.31 12.42
C TRP A 72 16.24 -6.23 13.43
N ASP A 73 15.53 -7.29 13.81
CA ASP A 73 16.09 -8.42 14.54
C ASP A 73 16.43 -9.51 13.49
N LEU A 74 17.66 -9.50 13.02
CA LEU A 74 18.12 -10.40 11.97
C LEU A 74 19.12 -11.41 12.54
N PRO A 75 19.12 -12.66 12.01
CA PRO A 75 20.20 -13.61 12.32
C PRO A 75 21.58 -13.04 11.95
N GLU A 76 22.62 -13.41 12.69
CA GLU A 76 24.00 -12.97 12.43
C GLU A 76 24.52 -13.37 11.05
N ASP A 77 23.98 -14.45 10.48
CA ASP A 77 24.34 -14.96 9.16
C ASP A 77 23.30 -14.63 8.07
N ALA A 78 22.42 -13.66 8.34
CA ALA A 78 21.38 -13.25 7.38
C ALA A 78 21.98 -12.88 6.01
N ASP A 79 23.12 -12.21 6.01
CA ASP A 79 23.83 -11.79 4.81
C ASP A 79 24.41 -12.95 4.00
N LYS A 80 24.67 -14.09 4.64
CA LYS A 80 25.20 -15.31 4.02
C LYS A 80 24.14 -16.21 3.42
N THR A 81 22.87 -15.98 3.78
CA THR A 81 21.74 -16.77 3.29
C THR A 81 21.54 -16.49 1.80
N LYS A 82 21.69 -17.51 0.97
CA LYS A 82 21.49 -17.41 -0.48
C LYS A 82 20.05 -17.64 -0.84
N ASN A 83 19.56 -16.93 -1.85
CA ASN A 83 18.26 -17.16 -2.41
C ASN A 83 18.22 -18.53 -3.13
N PRO A 84 17.42 -19.50 -2.68
CA PRO A 84 17.31 -20.79 -3.35
C PRO A 84 16.44 -20.73 -4.62
N VAL A 85 15.69 -19.63 -4.82
CA VAL A 85 14.78 -19.44 -5.95
C VAL A 85 15.49 -18.61 -7.02
N PRO A 86 15.75 -19.16 -8.22
CA PRO A 86 16.37 -18.41 -9.31
C PRO A 86 15.51 -17.19 -9.70
N ALA A 87 16.19 -16.09 -10.05
CA ALA A 87 15.52 -14.84 -10.49
C ALA A 87 15.08 -14.95 -11.97
N THR A 88 14.22 -15.93 -12.27
CA THR A 88 13.62 -16.09 -13.59
C THR A 88 12.47 -15.11 -13.81
N PRO A 89 12.06 -14.85 -15.07
CA PRO A 89 10.88 -14.01 -15.35
C PRO A 89 9.62 -14.47 -14.60
N GLU A 90 9.42 -15.78 -14.46
CA GLU A 90 8.28 -16.37 -13.74
C GLU A 90 8.35 -16.07 -12.24
N SER A 91 9.54 -16.23 -11.64
CA SER A 91 9.78 -15.91 -10.23
C SER A 91 9.55 -14.44 -9.95
N ILE A 92 10.06 -13.55 -10.81
CA ILE A 92 9.87 -12.10 -10.70
C ILE A 92 8.39 -11.74 -10.82
N ALA A 93 7.66 -12.33 -11.80
CA ALA A 93 6.22 -12.13 -11.97
C ALA A 93 5.44 -12.59 -10.73
N LYS A 94 5.80 -13.75 -10.16
CA LYS A 94 5.20 -14.25 -8.92
C LYS A 94 5.49 -13.34 -7.74
N GLY A 95 6.69 -12.84 -7.62
CA GLY A 95 7.07 -11.87 -6.58
C GLY A 95 6.27 -10.56 -6.70
N LYS A 96 6.06 -10.08 -7.93
CA LYS A 96 5.20 -8.93 -8.21
C LYS A 96 3.76 -9.19 -7.75
N GLU A 97 3.18 -10.32 -8.13
CA GLU A 97 1.84 -10.70 -7.71
C GLU A 97 1.71 -10.65 -6.18
N LEU A 98 2.63 -11.32 -5.47
CA LEU A 98 2.65 -11.36 -4.00
C LEU A 98 2.83 -9.98 -3.35
N TYR A 99 3.61 -9.10 -3.97
CA TYR A 99 3.82 -7.72 -3.52
C TYR A 99 2.51 -6.92 -3.51
N PHE A 100 1.66 -7.12 -4.53
CA PHE A 100 0.37 -6.44 -4.70
C PHE A 100 -0.79 -7.15 -4.02
N ASP A 101 -0.70 -8.45 -3.74
CA ASP A 101 -1.78 -9.24 -3.16
C ASP A 101 -2.06 -8.81 -1.71
N ARG A 102 -3.25 -8.24 -1.49
CA ARG A 102 -3.71 -7.74 -0.18
C ARG A 102 -3.88 -8.83 0.86
N THR A 103 -4.05 -10.08 0.45
CA THR A 103 -4.21 -11.23 1.34
C THR A 103 -2.88 -11.88 1.70
N LYS A 104 -1.84 -11.62 0.92
CA LYS A 104 -0.48 -12.15 1.06
C LYS A 104 0.52 -11.07 1.52
N GLY A 105 1.37 -10.58 0.64
CA GLY A 105 2.41 -9.61 0.98
C GLY A 105 1.85 -8.25 1.37
N ASN A 106 0.95 -7.72 0.53
CA ASN A 106 0.38 -6.38 0.65
C ASN A 106 1.44 -5.27 0.85
N CYS A 107 2.61 -5.46 0.26
CA CYS A 107 3.74 -4.55 0.41
C CYS A 107 3.43 -3.19 -0.22
N VAL A 108 2.64 -3.20 -1.31
CA VAL A 108 2.17 -2.02 -2.03
C VAL A 108 1.47 -1.01 -1.11
N PHE A 109 0.79 -1.47 -0.06
CA PHE A 109 0.07 -0.60 0.86
C PHE A 109 0.97 0.43 1.55
N CYS A 110 2.19 0.03 1.90
CA CYS A 110 3.17 0.90 2.58
C CYS A 110 4.26 1.40 1.62
N HIS A 111 4.76 0.54 0.75
CA HIS A 111 5.88 0.89 -0.13
C HIS A 111 5.45 1.54 -1.45
N GLY A 112 4.16 1.49 -1.79
CA GLY A 112 3.62 2.03 -3.03
C GLY A 112 3.83 1.12 -4.23
N GLU A 113 3.17 1.45 -5.34
CA GLU A 113 3.24 0.67 -6.58
C GLU A 113 4.64 0.64 -7.18
N LYS A 114 5.35 1.74 -7.04
CA LYS A 114 6.73 1.91 -7.52
C LYS A 114 7.79 1.59 -6.46
N GLY A 115 7.38 1.27 -5.24
CA GLY A 115 8.28 0.96 -4.15
C GLY A 115 8.94 2.17 -3.48
N SER A 116 8.65 3.40 -3.90
CA SER A 116 9.32 4.62 -3.41
C SER A 116 9.00 4.98 -1.96
N GLY A 117 7.92 4.45 -1.39
CA GLY A 117 7.47 4.79 -0.05
C GLY A 117 7.03 6.26 0.10
N ASN A 118 6.66 6.92 -0.99
CA ASN A 118 6.30 8.36 -1.03
C ASN A 118 4.82 8.64 -1.30
N GLU A 119 3.96 7.64 -1.20
CA GLU A 119 2.55 7.83 -1.53
C GLU A 119 1.79 8.64 -0.47
N ALA A 120 0.78 9.41 -0.92
CA ALA A 120 0.09 10.41 -0.09
C ALA A 120 -0.65 9.86 1.15
N ASN A 121 -0.99 8.56 1.16
CA ASN A 121 -1.68 7.90 2.26
C ASN A 121 -0.75 7.46 3.40
N LEU A 122 0.56 7.69 3.28
CA LEU A 122 1.58 7.26 4.24
C LEU A 122 1.74 8.19 5.46
N SER A 123 1.05 9.33 5.48
CA SER A 123 1.10 10.28 6.60
C SER A 123 0.65 9.69 7.95
N ARG A 124 -0.07 8.57 7.93
CA ARG A 124 -0.53 7.84 9.12
C ARG A 124 0.46 6.79 9.63
N LEU A 125 1.52 6.53 8.89
CA LEU A 125 2.52 5.56 9.30
C LEU A 125 3.45 6.17 10.36
N ARG A 126 3.80 5.36 11.35
CA ARG A 126 4.70 5.77 12.45
C ARG A 126 6.13 6.05 11.98
N ARG A 127 6.51 5.47 10.86
CA ARG A 127 7.81 5.67 10.21
C ARG A 127 7.66 5.54 8.68
N LYS A 128 8.37 6.38 7.94
CA LYS A 128 8.39 6.32 6.49
C LYS A 128 8.94 4.97 6.02
N PRO A 129 8.27 4.27 5.09
CA PRO A 129 8.79 3.05 4.51
C PRO A 129 10.09 3.28 3.74
N ALA A 130 10.90 2.25 3.65
CA ALA A 130 12.11 2.29 2.84
C ALA A 130 11.75 2.44 1.35
N ASP A 131 12.55 3.22 0.63
CA ASP A 131 12.50 3.29 -0.81
C ASP A 131 13.14 2.02 -1.41
N LEU A 132 12.28 1.16 -1.98
CA LEU A 132 12.66 -0.08 -2.64
C LEU A 132 13.05 0.14 -4.11
N SER A 133 12.73 1.30 -4.69
CA SER A 133 13.12 1.67 -6.05
C SER A 133 14.55 2.20 -6.13
N ASN A 134 15.16 2.53 -4.99
CA ASN A 134 16.53 2.97 -4.92
C ASN A 134 17.49 1.80 -5.17
N LYS A 135 18.03 1.71 -6.39
CA LYS A 135 18.90 0.62 -6.84
C LYS A 135 20.17 0.47 -6.03
N GLU A 136 20.81 1.57 -5.68
CA GLU A 136 22.04 1.56 -4.90
C GLU A 136 21.79 0.94 -3.52
N ARG A 137 20.72 1.38 -2.86
CA ARG A 137 20.31 0.84 -1.56
C ARG A 137 19.99 -0.65 -1.63
N ILE A 138 19.23 -1.07 -2.64
CA ILE A 138 18.83 -2.48 -2.78
C ILE A 138 20.01 -3.35 -3.18
N ALA A 139 20.93 -2.88 -4.03
CA ALA A 139 22.12 -3.59 -4.41
C ALA A 139 23.11 -3.78 -3.24
N ALA A 140 23.11 -2.86 -2.28
CA ALA A 140 23.96 -2.96 -1.08
C ALA A 140 23.49 -4.04 -0.09
N MET A 141 22.25 -4.55 -0.24
CA MET A 141 21.69 -5.59 0.62
C MET A 141 21.81 -6.97 -0.04
N SER A 142 22.24 -7.97 0.73
CA SER A 142 22.22 -9.37 0.27
C SER A 142 20.78 -9.88 0.11
N ASP A 143 20.59 -10.96 -0.65
CA ASP A 143 19.29 -11.61 -0.80
C ASP A 143 18.75 -12.10 0.55
N GLY A 144 19.65 -12.69 1.37
CA GLY A 144 19.30 -13.18 2.68
C GLY A 144 18.88 -12.07 3.64
N GLU A 145 19.58 -10.93 3.61
CA GLU A 145 19.19 -9.76 4.40
C GLU A 145 17.79 -9.26 4.03
N LEU A 146 17.51 -9.13 2.73
CA LEU A 146 16.16 -8.75 2.25
C LEU A 146 15.12 -9.78 2.67
N PHE A 147 15.42 -11.07 2.51
CA PHE A 147 14.51 -12.15 2.90
C PHE A 147 14.15 -12.09 4.39
N TRP A 148 15.13 -11.94 5.26
CA TRP A 148 14.91 -11.88 6.69
C TRP A 148 14.15 -10.61 7.11
N LYS A 149 14.44 -9.48 6.49
CA LYS A 149 13.68 -8.23 6.68
C LYS A 149 12.21 -8.40 6.32
N ILE A 150 11.93 -9.04 5.20
CA ILE A 150 10.55 -9.36 4.80
C ILE A 150 9.92 -10.36 5.77
N THR A 151 10.65 -11.41 6.14
CA THR A 151 10.16 -12.49 6.99
C THR A 151 9.76 -11.99 8.38
N LYS A 152 10.63 -11.26 9.04
CA LYS A 152 10.46 -10.84 10.45
C LYS A 152 9.74 -9.51 10.60
N GLY A 153 9.85 -8.62 9.63
CA GLY A 153 9.32 -7.27 9.76
C GLY A 153 9.96 -6.50 10.92
N ILE A 154 9.32 -5.42 11.32
CA ILE A 154 9.67 -4.66 12.54
C ILE A 154 8.38 -4.50 13.36
N PRO A 155 8.31 -4.98 14.60
CA PRO A 155 7.11 -4.90 15.43
C PRO A 155 6.52 -3.49 15.51
N GLY A 156 5.26 -3.35 15.15
CA GLY A 156 4.53 -2.07 15.17
C GLY A 156 4.85 -1.11 14.02
N ILE A 157 5.78 -1.47 13.09
CA ILE A 157 6.18 -0.66 11.94
C ILE A 157 5.93 -1.43 10.63
N MET A 158 6.58 -2.58 10.44
CA MET A 158 6.43 -3.41 9.27
C MET A 158 5.94 -4.79 9.68
N PRO A 159 4.78 -5.25 9.17
CA PRO A 159 4.26 -6.58 9.48
C PRO A 159 5.24 -7.68 9.06
N ALA A 160 5.34 -8.75 9.85
CA ALA A 160 6.11 -9.93 9.49
C ALA A 160 5.46 -10.66 8.31
N GLY A 161 6.22 -10.82 7.22
CA GLY A 161 5.73 -11.49 6.00
C GLY A 161 5.38 -12.96 6.22
N GLU A 162 6.08 -13.66 7.13
CA GLU A 162 5.80 -15.06 7.48
C GLU A 162 4.40 -15.28 8.05
N ASN A 163 3.73 -14.24 8.52
CA ASN A 163 2.36 -14.36 9.03
C ASN A 163 1.33 -14.61 7.91
N ARG A 164 1.60 -14.16 6.70
CA ARG A 164 0.70 -14.26 5.54
C ARG A 164 1.27 -15.10 4.40
N MET A 165 2.54 -14.96 4.11
CA MET A 165 3.29 -15.76 3.16
C MET A 165 3.98 -16.89 3.94
N LYS A 166 3.24 -17.99 4.19
CA LYS A 166 3.70 -19.07 5.07
C LYS A 166 4.91 -19.81 4.49
N GLU A 167 4.90 -20.00 3.17
CA GLU A 167 5.99 -20.67 2.48
C GLU A 167 7.17 -19.70 2.30
N ALA A 168 8.36 -20.16 2.64
CA ALA A 168 9.57 -19.37 2.48
C ALA A 168 9.81 -18.97 1.02
N GLU A 169 9.43 -19.83 0.08
CA GLU A 169 9.54 -19.61 -1.35
C GLU A 169 8.76 -18.37 -1.80
N GLU A 170 7.57 -18.13 -1.26
CA GLU A 170 6.78 -16.92 -1.56
C GLU A 170 7.59 -15.66 -1.26
N ARG A 171 8.28 -15.63 -0.12
CA ARG A 171 9.09 -14.47 0.28
C ARG A 171 10.34 -14.30 -0.58
N TRP A 172 10.93 -15.41 -1.05
CA TRP A 172 12.05 -15.39 -1.99
C TRP A 172 11.66 -14.84 -3.36
N HIS A 173 10.46 -15.17 -3.85
CA HIS A 173 9.93 -14.52 -5.06
C HIS A 173 9.80 -12.99 -4.88
N VAL A 174 9.34 -12.54 -3.70
CA VAL A 174 9.26 -11.08 -3.41
C VAL A 174 10.66 -10.45 -3.40
N VAL A 175 11.69 -11.12 -2.88
CA VAL A 175 13.09 -10.65 -2.98
C VAL A 175 13.50 -10.46 -4.43
N ASN A 176 13.23 -11.45 -5.31
CA ASN A 176 13.54 -11.36 -6.73
C ASN A 176 12.83 -10.17 -7.39
N TRP A 177 11.56 -9.93 -7.06
CA TRP A 177 10.83 -8.77 -7.56
C TRP A 177 11.44 -7.44 -7.10
N ILE A 178 11.72 -7.28 -5.80
CA ILE A 178 12.28 -6.04 -5.24
C ILE A 178 13.62 -5.70 -5.92
N LYS A 179 14.47 -6.68 -6.17
CA LYS A 179 15.76 -6.47 -6.85
C LYS A 179 15.63 -6.02 -8.30
N THR A 180 14.49 -6.26 -8.91
CA THR A 180 14.19 -5.91 -10.30
C THR A 180 13.22 -4.76 -10.46
N MET A 181 12.72 -4.18 -9.37
CA MET A 181 11.78 -3.05 -9.44
C MET A 181 12.31 -1.94 -10.34
N PRO A 182 11.44 -1.34 -11.19
CA PRO A 182 11.83 -0.17 -11.97
C PRO A 182 12.24 0.99 -11.07
N THR A 183 13.23 1.77 -11.49
CA THR A 183 13.54 3.07 -10.86
C THR A 183 12.53 4.12 -11.31
N ASP A 184 12.22 5.08 -10.44
CA ASP A 184 11.48 6.26 -10.86
C ASP A 184 12.31 7.01 -11.91
N GLY A 185 11.87 6.97 -13.17
CA GLY A 185 12.56 7.63 -14.29
C GLY A 185 12.85 6.74 -15.51
N GLN A 186 12.46 5.47 -15.53
CA GLN A 186 12.48 4.62 -16.73
C GLN A 186 11.07 4.26 -17.16
#